data_327dc974a9b9782926448e49b8fd070d
#
_entry.id   327dc974a9b9782926448e49b8fd070d
#
_cell.length_a   1.000
_cell.length_b   1.000
_cell.length_c   1.000
_cell.angle_alpha   90.00
_cell.angle_beta   90.00
_cell.angle_gamma   90.00
#
_symmetry.space_group_name_H-M   'P 1'
#
loop_
_entity.id
_entity.type
_entity.pdbx_description
1 polymer ?
#
loop_
_entity_poly.entity_id
_entity_poly.type
_entity_poly.pdbx_seq_one_letter_code
_entity_poly.pdbx_strand_id
1 'polypeptide(L)'
;MRMRIILIILAIILLLVGAGLAVLSHPAFGVWRQVSKERIQASPNYRDGMFQNQEPTPQFTGDSASTRGTLWRFLTGRDTLRVPQEPIPAVKTDLQSLPTDSDWLVWFGHSSYLFCLDGKLYLVDPLLKPEWPASMMLKAFPGTDIYRPDDLPDIDVLIITHEHWDHMDYATLRDIRDRVKSVICPLGIADYLRYWGYKDEIITEMDWYEAFQISSFKFQICCLPSRHFSNRLLGKPNQTLWASFMVEAGGRKVYIGGDGGYDKRFAQIHERFGAVDLALLENGQYNASWKYIHTTPEDLEKVILDLQAKQVFTVHHDKYALSVHPWYEPDRVARDIANKHKINLLDAPIGTIVRF
;
A
#
# COMPACT_ATOMS: atom_id res chain seq x y z
N MET A 1 10.05 55.25 0.25
CA MET A 1 9.31 54.34 1.13
C MET A 1 8.60 53.21 0.33
N ARG A 2 7.75 53.50 -0.63
CA ARG A 2 7.01 52.51 -1.43
C ARG A 2 7.91 51.50 -2.17
N MET A 3 8.98 51.95 -2.84
CA MET A 3 9.92 51.05 -3.56
C MET A 3 10.66 50.08 -2.64
N ARG A 4 11.06 50.49 -1.42
CA ARG A 4 11.67 49.59 -0.43
C ARG A 4 10.69 48.51 0.04
N ILE A 5 9.42 48.85 0.23
CA ILE A 5 8.37 47.90 0.60
C ILE A 5 8.16 46.89 -0.52
N ILE A 6 8.10 47.31 -1.79
CA ILE A 6 7.97 46.43 -2.95
C ILE A 6 9.14 45.47 -3.03
N LEU A 7 10.38 45.94 -2.87
CA LEU A 7 11.57 45.10 -2.89
C LEU A 7 11.59 44.05 -1.76
N ILE A 8 11.14 44.43 -0.56
CA ILE A 8 11.01 43.49 0.57
C ILE A 8 9.96 42.41 0.26
N ILE A 9 8.80 42.80 -0.28
CA ILE A 9 7.75 41.84 -0.66
C ILE A 9 8.26 40.89 -1.72
N LEU A 10 8.94 41.37 -2.76
CA LEU A 10 9.53 40.54 -3.81
C LEU A 10 10.57 39.58 -3.25
N ALA A 11 11.43 40.04 -2.34
CA ALA A 11 12.43 39.21 -1.68
C ALA A 11 11.78 38.08 -0.85
N ILE A 12 10.71 38.39 -0.12
CA ILE A 12 9.94 37.40 0.65
C ILE A 12 9.29 36.37 -0.31
N ILE A 13 8.69 36.82 -1.40
CA ILE A 13 8.08 35.94 -2.41
C ILE A 13 9.14 35.00 -3.01
N LEU A 14 10.29 35.53 -3.40
CA LEU A 14 11.39 34.73 -3.95
C LEU A 14 11.90 33.71 -2.93
N LEU A 15 12.02 34.10 -1.67
CA LEU A 15 12.45 33.21 -0.59
C LEU A 15 11.41 32.07 -0.36
N LEU A 16 10.13 32.41 -0.37
CA LEU A 16 9.06 31.42 -0.22
C LEU A 16 8.99 30.47 -1.42
N VAL A 17 9.14 30.99 -2.65
CA VAL A 17 9.23 30.16 -3.86
C VAL A 17 10.45 29.25 -3.81
N GLY A 18 11.63 29.80 -3.44
CA GLY A 18 12.85 29.02 -3.30
C GLY A 18 12.73 27.92 -2.24
N ALA A 19 12.15 28.24 -1.09
CA ALA A 19 11.86 27.25 -0.04
C ALA A 19 10.86 26.18 -0.53
N GLY A 20 9.80 26.56 -1.24
CA GLY A 20 8.85 25.62 -1.84
C GLY A 20 9.51 24.68 -2.85
N LEU A 21 10.36 25.20 -3.74
CA LEU A 21 11.11 24.38 -4.69
C LEU A 21 12.09 23.43 -3.98
N ALA A 22 12.77 23.88 -2.92
CA ALA A 22 13.65 23.05 -2.13
C ALA A 22 12.90 21.90 -1.45
N VAL A 23 11.71 22.18 -0.90
CA VAL A 23 10.80 21.14 -0.35
C VAL A 23 10.44 20.13 -1.43
N LEU A 24 9.96 20.58 -2.59
CA LEU A 24 9.52 19.72 -3.69
C LEU A 24 10.68 18.97 -4.39
N SER A 25 11.92 19.40 -4.18
CA SER A 25 13.10 18.67 -4.67
C SER A 25 13.53 17.52 -3.75
N HIS A 26 12.88 17.35 -2.60
CA HIS A 26 13.18 16.22 -1.71
C HIS A 26 12.88 14.88 -2.39
N PRO A 27 13.80 13.90 -2.35
CA PRO A 27 13.67 12.64 -3.10
C PRO A 27 12.38 11.86 -2.82
N ALA A 28 11.82 11.99 -1.63
CA ALA A 28 10.55 11.33 -1.27
C ALA A 28 9.37 11.76 -2.15
N PHE A 29 9.41 12.94 -2.78
CA PHE A 29 8.38 13.34 -3.76
C PHE A 29 8.53 12.65 -5.11
N GLY A 30 9.69 12.04 -5.39
CA GLY A 30 9.97 11.30 -6.62
C GLY A 30 10.55 12.15 -7.74
N VAL A 31 10.36 11.69 -8.96
CA VAL A 31 10.91 12.31 -10.17
C VAL A 31 9.85 13.09 -10.94
N TRP A 32 10.24 14.26 -11.45
CA TRP A 32 9.39 15.07 -12.31
C TRP A 32 9.35 14.57 -13.77
N ARG A 33 10.29 13.67 -14.14
CA ARG A 33 10.43 13.15 -15.50
C ARG A 33 10.27 11.63 -15.48
N GLN A 34 9.24 11.13 -16.18
CA GLN A 34 9.02 9.71 -16.37
C GLN A 34 9.96 9.15 -17.46
N VAL A 35 10.73 8.14 -17.11
CA VAL A 35 11.62 7.41 -18.03
C VAL A 35 10.83 6.34 -18.79
N SER A 36 9.89 5.69 -18.14
CA SER A 36 9.03 4.62 -18.70
C SER A 36 7.87 5.14 -19.56
N LYS A 37 7.94 6.37 -20.06
CA LYS A 37 6.81 7.06 -20.71
C LYS A 37 6.20 6.30 -21.89
N GLU A 38 7.01 5.67 -22.72
CA GLU A 38 6.52 4.92 -23.90
C GLU A 38 5.69 3.71 -23.45
N ARG A 39 6.17 2.95 -22.46
CA ARG A 39 5.47 1.79 -21.92
C ARG A 39 4.16 2.19 -21.22
N ILE A 40 4.17 3.29 -20.47
CA ILE A 40 2.97 3.86 -19.85
C ILE A 40 1.93 4.23 -20.91
N GLN A 41 2.36 4.94 -21.98
CA GLN A 41 1.46 5.37 -23.06
C GLN A 41 0.92 4.20 -23.91
N ALA A 42 1.63 3.08 -23.98
CA ALA A 42 1.19 1.88 -24.66
C ALA A 42 0.19 1.05 -23.84
N SER A 43 0.05 1.32 -22.55
CA SER A 43 -0.90 0.61 -21.69
C SER A 43 -2.36 0.89 -22.10
N PRO A 44 -3.22 -0.13 -22.27
CA PRO A 44 -4.65 0.06 -22.50
C PRO A 44 -5.37 0.73 -21.33
N ASN A 45 -4.74 0.73 -20.16
CA ASN A 45 -5.25 1.33 -18.92
C ASN A 45 -4.90 2.82 -18.79
N TYR A 46 -3.99 3.34 -19.66
CA TYR A 46 -3.59 4.75 -19.69
C TYR A 46 -4.34 5.50 -20.80
N ARG A 47 -5.32 6.31 -20.41
CA ARG A 47 -6.19 7.06 -21.33
C ARG A 47 -6.33 8.50 -20.85
N ASP A 48 -6.47 9.45 -21.77
CA ASP A 48 -6.65 10.88 -21.45
C ASP A 48 -5.52 11.47 -20.58
N GLY A 49 -4.30 10.90 -20.71
CA GLY A 49 -3.12 11.36 -19.98
C GLY A 49 -3.04 10.89 -18.54
N MET A 50 -3.74 9.81 -18.15
CA MET A 50 -3.72 9.20 -16.81
C MET A 50 -4.17 7.74 -16.85
N PHE A 51 -3.76 6.95 -15.85
CA PHE A 51 -4.31 5.62 -15.62
C PHE A 51 -5.76 5.71 -15.12
N GLN A 52 -6.59 4.76 -15.53
CA GLN A 52 -8.01 4.73 -15.23
C GLN A 52 -8.43 3.36 -14.71
N ASN A 53 -9.34 3.34 -13.74
CA ASN A 53 -9.98 2.11 -13.29
C ASN A 53 -10.83 1.47 -14.38
N GLN A 54 -11.05 0.17 -14.28
CA GLN A 54 -11.93 -0.58 -15.20
C GLN A 54 -13.41 -0.18 -15.03
N GLU A 55 -13.80 0.18 -13.80
CA GLU A 55 -15.12 0.69 -13.47
C GLU A 55 -15.06 2.17 -13.08
N PRO A 56 -16.12 2.95 -13.29
CA PRO A 56 -16.18 4.34 -12.84
C PRO A 56 -15.88 4.46 -11.34
N THR A 57 -14.83 5.21 -11.01
CA THR A 57 -14.33 5.29 -9.62
C THR A 57 -14.10 6.75 -9.24
N PRO A 58 -15.15 7.50 -8.91
CA PRO A 58 -14.98 8.81 -8.31
C PRO A 58 -14.27 8.68 -6.96
N GLN A 59 -13.20 9.45 -6.76
CA GLN A 59 -12.45 9.45 -5.50
C GLN A 59 -13.30 9.90 -4.32
N PHE A 60 -14.20 10.86 -4.56
CA PHE A 60 -15.16 11.35 -3.56
C PHE A 60 -16.58 11.04 -3.99
N THR A 61 -17.34 10.43 -3.08
CA THR A 61 -18.72 9.98 -3.31
C THR A 61 -19.76 10.73 -2.47
N GLY A 62 -19.32 11.49 -1.48
CA GLY A 62 -20.18 12.36 -0.67
C GLY A 62 -20.52 13.66 -1.41
N ASP A 63 -21.61 14.32 -1.00
CA ASP A 63 -21.81 15.70 -1.39
C ASP A 63 -20.67 16.59 -0.84
N SER A 64 -20.57 17.80 -1.36
CA SER A 64 -19.49 18.72 -0.96
C SER A 64 -19.54 19.12 0.52
N ALA A 65 -20.70 19.05 1.18
CA ALA A 65 -20.86 19.33 2.59
C ALA A 65 -20.40 18.17 3.47
N SER A 66 -20.75 16.93 3.11
CA SER A 66 -20.31 15.70 3.76
C SER A 66 -18.79 15.52 3.66
N THR A 67 -18.23 15.70 2.47
CA THR A 67 -16.77 15.60 2.24
C THR A 67 -16.01 16.67 3.05
N ARG A 68 -16.47 17.92 3.07
CA ARG A 68 -15.87 18.98 3.90
C ARG A 68 -15.99 18.69 5.40
N GLY A 69 -17.11 18.12 5.83
CA GLY A 69 -17.32 17.71 7.22
C GLY A 69 -16.35 16.60 7.64
N THR A 70 -16.13 15.62 6.77
CA THR A 70 -15.16 14.53 7.00
C THR A 70 -13.73 15.07 7.04
N LEU A 71 -13.34 15.92 6.09
CA LEU A 71 -12.03 16.56 6.06
C LEU A 71 -11.80 17.43 7.31
N TRP A 72 -12.83 18.19 7.74
CA TRP A 72 -12.75 18.99 8.97
C TRP A 72 -12.53 18.12 10.21
N ARG A 73 -13.25 17.01 10.37
CA ARG A 73 -13.03 16.06 11.47
C ARG A 73 -11.62 15.46 11.43
N PHE A 74 -11.17 15.11 10.23
CA PHE A 74 -9.82 14.59 10.01
C PHE A 74 -8.76 15.61 10.47
N LEU A 75 -8.84 16.86 10.02
CA LEU A 75 -7.86 17.91 10.32
C LEU A 75 -7.89 18.37 11.77
N THR A 76 -9.06 18.40 12.40
CA THR A 76 -9.20 18.91 13.79
C THR A 76 -8.94 17.86 14.86
N GLY A 77 -8.82 16.57 14.47
CA GLY A 77 -8.56 15.47 15.40
C GLY A 77 -9.63 15.31 16.50
N ARG A 78 -10.85 15.82 16.29
CA ARG A 78 -11.92 15.82 17.30
C ARG A 78 -12.51 14.45 17.60
N ASP A 79 -12.21 13.47 16.75
CA ASP A 79 -12.68 12.10 16.94
C ASP A 79 -11.65 11.32 17.78
N THR A 80 -11.93 11.15 19.05
CA THR A 80 -11.04 10.53 20.05
C THR A 80 -10.86 9.03 19.82
N LEU A 81 -11.75 8.38 19.05
CA LEU A 81 -11.70 6.94 18.79
C LEU A 81 -10.80 6.56 17.61
N ARG A 82 -10.23 7.53 16.89
CA ARG A 82 -9.35 7.27 15.73
C ARG A 82 -7.99 6.69 16.13
N VAL A 83 -7.54 6.98 17.33
CA VAL A 83 -6.23 6.58 17.85
C VAL A 83 -6.42 5.86 19.19
N PRO A 84 -5.77 4.72 19.40
CA PRO A 84 -5.82 4.02 20.69
C PRO A 84 -5.18 4.88 21.79
N GLN A 85 -5.77 4.85 22.97
CA GLN A 85 -5.22 5.56 24.15
C GLN A 85 -4.12 4.75 24.83
N GLU A 86 -4.24 3.42 24.80
CA GLU A 86 -3.26 2.48 25.31
C GLU A 86 -2.42 1.90 24.17
N PRO A 87 -1.18 1.48 24.43
CA PRO A 87 -0.36 0.82 23.41
C PRO A 87 -1.02 -0.46 22.88
N ILE A 88 -1.04 -0.59 21.55
CA ILE A 88 -1.45 -1.84 20.89
C ILE A 88 -0.39 -2.91 21.17
N PRO A 89 -0.78 -4.10 21.64
CA PRO A 89 0.15 -5.21 21.85
C PRO A 89 0.86 -5.60 20.55
N ALA A 90 2.18 -5.71 20.60
CA ALA A 90 3.01 -6.14 19.50
C ALA A 90 4.16 -7.01 19.97
N VAL A 91 4.66 -7.89 19.12
CA VAL A 91 5.73 -8.85 19.42
C VAL A 91 6.94 -8.57 18.53
N LYS A 92 8.11 -8.32 19.15
CA LYS A 92 9.35 -8.16 18.37
C LYS A 92 9.93 -9.54 18.05
N THR A 93 9.58 -10.07 16.88
CA THR A 93 10.18 -11.31 16.36
C THR A 93 11.52 -11.00 15.70
N ASP A 94 12.53 -11.84 15.90
CA ASP A 94 13.78 -11.78 15.16
C ASP A 94 13.58 -12.35 13.76
N LEU A 95 13.44 -11.44 12.78
CA LEU A 95 13.13 -11.81 11.39
C LEU A 95 14.29 -12.47 10.67
N GLN A 96 15.53 -12.21 11.12
CA GLN A 96 16.73 -12.76 10.48
C GLN A 96 16.95 -14.23 10.83
N SER A 97 16.37 -14.69 11.93
CA SER A 97 16.47 -16.09 12.39
C SER A 97 15.32 -16.98 11.90
N LEU A 98 14.33 -16.42 11.17
CA LEU A 98 13.16 -17.21 10.75
C LEU A 98 13.52 -18.24 9.70
N PRO A 99 13.01 -19.49 9.84
CA PRO A 99 13.28 -20.56 8.88
C PRO A 99 12.57 -20.31 7.55
N THR A 100 13.18 -20.74 6.45
CA THR A 100 12.59 -20.64 5.09
C THR A 100 12.04 -21.98 4.59
N ASP A 101 11.99 -23.00 5.42
CA ASP A 101 11.49 -24.35 5.08
C ASP A 101 9.98 -24.51 5.36
N SER A 102 9.31 -23.46 5.79
CA SER A 102 7.87 -23.41 6.03
C SER A 102 7.28 -22.07 5.65
N ASP A 103 5.99 -22.07 5.30
CA ASP A 103 5.26 -20.85 4.91
C ASP A 103 4.74 -20.12 6.16
N TRP A 104 5.02 -18.84 6.22
CA TRP A 104 4.61 -17.97 7.32
C TRP A 104 4.50 -16.51 6.88
N LEU A 105 3.78 -15.73 7.70
CA LEU A 105 3.58 -14.28 7.57
C LEU A 105 3.97 -13.59 8.89
N VAL A 106 4.64 -12.44 8.80
CA VAL A 106 4.82 -11.48 9.89
C VAL A 106 4.33 -10.12 9.44
N TRP A 107 3.32 -9.61 10.12
CA TRP A 107 2.72 -8.32 9.84
C TRP A 107 3.38 -7.21 10.65
N PHE A 108 3.68 -6.07 10.03
CA PHE A 108 4.32 -4.91 10.66
C PHE A 108 3.32 -3.79 10.98
N GLY A 109 2.03 -4.07 10.86
CA GLY A 109 0.96 -3.09 10.94
C GLY A 109 0.73 -2.38 9.59
N HIS A 110 -0.46 -1.81 9.43
CA HIS A 110 -0.91 -1.21 8.17
C HIS A 110 -0.80 -2.20 7.02
N SER A 111 -0.28 -1.79 5.87
CA SER A 111 -0.12 -2.65 4.68
C SER A 111 1.26 -3.27 4.55
N SER A 112 2.10 -3.19 5.59
CA SER A 112 3.48 -3.68 5.55
C SER A 112 3.59 -5.07 6.17
N TYR A 113 4.14 -6.04 5.42
CA TYR A 113 4.34 -7.41 5.92
C TYR A 113 5.46 -8.12 5.16
N LEU A 114 6.05 -9.10 5.84
CA LEU A 114 7.00 -10.05 5.30
C LEU A 114 6.37 -11.44 5.34
N PHE A 115 6.43 -12.19 4.25
CA PHE A 115 6.01 -13.60 4.26
C PHE A 115 7.04 -14.49 3.56
N CYS A 116 7.10 -15.74 4.01
CA CYS A 116 7.84 -16.80 3.37
C CYS A 116 6.86 -17.68 2.61
N LEU A 117 7.17 -17.98 1.35
CA LEU A 117 6.44 -18.93 0.51
C LEU A 117 7.42 -19.69 -0.36
N ASP A 118 7.39 -21.04 -0.28
CA ASP A 118 8.27 -21.93 -1.04
C ASP A 118 9.77 -21.54 -0.92
N GLY A 119 10.19 -21.24 0.31
CA GLY A 119 11.59 -20.92 0.62
C GLY A 119 12.07 -19.53 0.20
N LYS A 120 11.17 -18.65 -0.26
CA LYS A 120 11.48 -17.26 -0.66
C LYS A 120 10.80 -16.25 0.23
N LEU A 121 11.49 -15.14 0.47
CA LEU A 121 11.03 -14.04 1.30
C LEU A 121 10.46 -12.92 0.43
N TYR A 122 9.19 -12.59 0.67
CA TYR A 122 8.44 -11.54 0.00
C TYR A 122 8.15 -10.42 0.98
N LEU A 123 8.61 -9.21 0.67
CA LEU A 123 8.31 -8.01 1.43
C LEU A 123 7.30 -7.15 0.65
N VAL A 124 6.22 -6.75 1.28
CA VAL A 124 5.16 -5.96 0.64
C VAL A 124 5.00 -4.61 1.31
N ASP A 125 4.96 -3.56 0.50
CA ASP A 125 4.67 -2.17 0.89
C ASP A 125 5.35 -1.74 2.21
N PRO A 126 6.69 -1.85 2.33
CA PRO A 126 7.36 -1.66 3.60
C PRO A 126 7.39 -0.19 4.02
N LEU A 127 6.73 0.09 5.16
CA LEU A 127 6.68 1.39 5.83
C LEU A 127 7.17 1.22 7.28
N LEU A 128 8.48 1.29 7.48
CA LEU A 128 9.13 1.03 8.76
C LEU A 128 9.87 2.25 9.33
N LYS A 129 10.10 3.27 8.50
CA LYS A 129 10.87 4.45 8.90
C LYS A 129 10.38 5.71 8.18
N PRO A 130 9.11 6.11 8.36
CA PRO A 130 8.62 7.32 7.69
C PRO A 130 9.42 8.54 8.14
N GLU A 131 10.19 9.11 7.21
CA GLU A 131 10.90 10.37 7.38
C GLU A 131 10.06 11.54 6.84
N TRP A 132 10.49 12.77 7.07
CA TRP A 132 9.85 13.93 6.47
C TRP A 132 9.86 13.81 4.92
N PRO A 133 8.79 14.15 4.21
CA PRO A 133 7.53 14.74 4.67
C PRO A 133 6.47 13.74 5.15
N ALA A 134 6.61 12.43 4.86
CA ALA A 134 5.63 11.39 5.19
C ALA A 134 5.29 11.34 6.69
N SER A 135 6.31 11.48 7.56
CA SER A 135 6.15 11.47 9.03
C SER A 135 5.24 12.56 9.60
N MET A 136 4.92 13.59 8.82
CA MET A 136 3.95 14.61 9.24
C MET A 136 2.53 14.05 9.35
N MET A 137 2.19 13.09 8.49
CA MET A 137 0.87 12.45 8.42
C MET A 137 0.88 11.04 9.03
N LEU A 138 1.98 10.28 8.86
CA LEU A 138 2.11 8.89 9.25
C LEU A 138 2.69 8.79 10.68
N LYS A 139 1.83 9.04 11.66
CA LYS A 139 2.16 8.87 13.08
C LYS A 139 1.67 7.52 13.55
N ALA A 140 2.59 6.62 13.86
CA ALA A 140 2.26 5.28 14.33
C ALA A 140 1.53 5.32 15.68
N PHE A 141 0.56 4.43 15.84
CA PHE A 141 -0.10 4.22 17.14
C PHE A 141 0.90 3.76 18.21
N PRO A 142 0.68 4.10 19.48
CA PRO A 142 1.53 3.62 20.54
C PRO A 142 1.68 2.09 20.51
N GLY A 143 2.91 1.59 20.64
CA GLY A 143 3.23 0.17 20.66
C GLY A 143 3.45 -0.50 19.30
N THR A 144 3.10 0.13 18.16
CA THR A 144 3.11 -0.52 16.84
C THR A 144 4.39 -0.29 16.03
N ASP A 145 5.20 0.70 16.39
CA ASP A 145 6.41 1.08 15.65
C ASP A 145 7.67 0.36 16.17
N ILE A 146 7.66 -0.97 16.09
CA ILE A 146 8.67 -1.85 16.70
C ILE A 146 9.73 -2.35 15.72
N TYR A 147 9.52 -2.23 14.42
CA TYR A 147 10.47 -2.66 13.39
C TYR A 147 11.16 -1.49 12.70
N ARG A 148 12.40 -1.74 12.28
CA ARG A 148 13.22 -0.82 11.49
C ARG A 148 13.76 -1.54 10.25
N PRO A 149 14.23 -0.81 9.21
CA PRO A 149 14.83 -1.44 8.03
C PRO A 149 15.92 -2.45 8.35
N ASP A 150 16.73 -2.21 9.39
CA ASP A 150 17.85 -3.07 9.81
C ASP A 150 17.39 -4.42 10.42
N ASP A 151 16.14 -4.51 10.87
CA ASP A 151 15.58 -5.77 11.37
C ASP A 151 15.25 -6.77 10.26
N LEU A 152 15.11 -6.29 9.00
CA LEU A 152 14.75 -7.13 7.87
C LEU A 152 15.91 -8.04 7.44
N PRO A 153 15.66 -9.28 7.02
CA PRO A 153 16.64 -10.13 6.33
C PRO A 153 16.89 -9.63 4.88
N ASP A 154 17.73 -10.36 4.13
CA ASP A 154 17.78 -10.22 2.68
C ASP A 154 16.45 -10.63 2.05
N ILE A 155 15.94 -9.84 1.11
CA ILE A 155 14.62 -9.99 0.51
C ILE A 155 14.77 -10.57 -0.90
N ASP A 156 14.08 -11.69 -1.16
CA ASP A 156 14.07 -12.27 -2.50
C ASP A 156 13.20 -11.45 -3.46
N VAL A 157 12.02 -11.02 -3.01
CA VAL A 157 11.09 -10.24 -3.83
C VAL A 157 10.47 -9.10 -3.00
N LEU A 158 10.70 -7.88 -3.41
CA LEU A 158 9.97 -6.71 -2.94
C LEU A 158 8.78 -6.47 -3.86
N ILE A 159 7.58 -6.37 -3.30
CA ILE A 159 6.35 -6.03 -4.03
C ILE A 159 5.85 -4.67 -3.57
N ILE A 160 5.65 -3.76 -4.51
CA ILE A 160 5.01 -2.45 -4.26
C ILE A 160 3.67 -2.45 -4.99
N THR A 161 2.59 -2.19 -4.26
CA THR A 161 1.24 -2.19 -4.83
C THR A 161 0.90 -0.88 -5.54
N HIS A 162 1.31 0.26 -4.99
CA HIS A 162 1.12 1.59 -5.55
C HIS A 162 1.98 2.65 -4.85
N GLU A 163 1.94 3.90 -5.35
CA GLU A 163 2.88 4.96 -4.94
C GLU A 163 2.47 5.74 -3.68
N HIS A 164 1.33 5.49 -3.04
CA HIS A 164 0.92 6.27 -1.88
C HIS A 164 1.97 6.24 -0.78
N TRP A 165 2.00 7.31 0.02
CA TRP A 165 3.02 7.55 1.04
C TRP A 165 3.04 6.49 2.14
N ASP A 166 1.90 5.86 2.41
CA ASP A 166 1.69 4.81 3.41
C ASP A 166 1.95 3.38 2.89
N HIS A 167 2.35 3.24 1.62
CA HIS A 167 2.77 1.98 0.98
C HIS A 167 4.21 2.02 0.48
N MET A 168 4.61 3.10 -0.16
CA MET A 168 5.92 3.25 -0.77
C MET A 168 6.75 4.29 0.00
N ASP A 169 7.34 3.88 1.13
CA ASP A 169 8.15 4.76 1.99
C ASP A 169 9.57 4.91 1.47
N TYR A 170 9.93 6.14 1.08
CA TYR A 170 11.26 6.48 0.56
C TYR A 170 12.38 6.07 1.51
N ALA A 171 12.26 6.37 2.80
CA ALA A 171 13.35 6.14 3.74
C ALA A 171 13.58 4.64 3.99
N THR A 172 12.49 3.87 4.15
CA THR A 172 12.58 2.42 4.27
C THR A 172 13.19 1.80 3.00
N LEU A 173 12.67 2.16 1.82
CA LEU A 173 13.13 1.60 0.55
C LEU A 173 14.59 1.97 0.25
N ARG A 174 15.01 3.20 0.53
CA ARG A 174 16.40 3.61 0.42
C ARG A 174 17.33 2.76 1.29
N ASP A 175 16.94 2.50 2.54
CA ASP A 175 17.77 1.81 3.52
C ASP A 175 17.88 0.29 3.26
N ILE A 176 16.89 -0.33 2.59
CA ILE A 176 16.90 -1.78 2.29
C ILE A 176 17.38 -2.13 0.87
N ARG A 177 17.58 -1.16 -0.03
CA ARG A 177 17.77 -1.39 -1.48
C ARG A 177 18.85 -2.41 -1.82
N ASP A 178 19.98 -2.38 -1.08
CA ASP A 178 21.13 -3.25 -1.34
C ASP A 178 20.92 -4.70 -0.85
N ARG A 179 19.81 -4.96 -0.15
CA ARG A 179 19.38 -6.27 0.35
C ARG A 179 18.19 -6.85 -0.41
N VAL A 180 17.74 -6.18 -1.47
CA VAL A 180 16.62 -6.62 -2.31
C VAL A 180 17.16 -7.24 -3.60
N LYS A 181 16.78 -8.48 -3.89
CA LYS A 181 17.23 -9.21 -5.09
C LYS A 181 16.36 -8.92 -6.31
N SER A 182 15.06 -8.74 -6.13
CA SER A 182 14.09 -8.46 -7.21
C SER A 182 12.98 -7.56 -6.71
N VAL A 183 12.49 -6.66 -7.57
CA VAL A 183 11.35 -5.78 -7.30
C VAL A 183 10.28 -6.01 -8.33
N ILE A 184 9.04 -6.20 -7.88
CA ILE A 184 7.83 -6.27 -8.71
C ILE A 184 6.96 -5.07 -8.37
N CYS A 185 6.55 -4.30 -9.37
CA CYS A 185 5.74 -3.11 -9.16
C CYS A 185 4.87 -2.79 -10.40
N PRO A 186 3.80 -2.00 -10.25
CA PRO A 186 3.00 -1.51 -11.38
C PRO A 186 3.74 -0.46 -12.20
N LEU A 187 3.24 -0.20 -13.42
CA LEU A 187 3.80 0.79 -14.35
C LEU A 187 3.94 2.18 -13.72
N GLY A 188 5.09 2.80 -13.90
CA GLY A 188 5.47 4.13 -13.41
C GLY A 188 6.16 4.14 -12.05
N ILE A 189 6.09 3.05 -11.28
CA ILE A 189 6.76 2.94 -9.97
C ILE A 189 8.27 2.81 -10.11
N ALA A 190 8.76 2.14 -11.15
CA ALA A 190 10.19 1.95 -11.38
C ALA A 190 10.96 3.26 -11.48
N ASP A 191 10.34 4.34 -11.97
CA ASP A 191 11.00 5.64 -12.08
C ASP A 191 11.37 6.23 -10.70
N TYR A 192 10.53 6.01 -9.68
CA TYR A 192 10.87 6.33 -8.29
C TYR A 192 12.02 5.48 -7.78
N LEU A 193 11.94 4.17 -7.98
CA LEU A 193 12.95 3.22 -7.48
C LEU A 193 14.33 3.48 -8.11
N ARG A 194 14.39 3.71 -9.42
CA ARG A 194 15.63 4.12 -10.11
C ARG A 194 16.21 5.41 -9.53
N TYR A 195 15.35 6.40 -9.30
CA TYR A 195 15.76 7.67 -8.69
C TYR A 195 16.27 7.49 -7.26
N TRP A 196 15.73 6.51 -6.52
CA TRP A 196 16.18 6.15 -5.17
C TRP A 196 17.39 5.21 -5.15
N GLY A 197 17.93 4.87 -6.32
CA GLY A 197 19.18 4.13 -6.48
C GLY A 197 19.04 2.62 -6.62
N TYR A 198 17.83 2.11 -6.86
CA TYR A 198 17.64 0.71 -7.26
C TYR A 198 18.21 0.49 -8.66
N LYS A 199 18.85 -0.65 -8.88
CA LYS A 199 19.36 -1.04 -10.19
C LYS A 199 18.23 -1.49 -11.11
N ASP A 200 18.31 -1.08 -12.39
CA ASP A 200 17.25 -1.35 -13.36
C ASP A 200 17.04 -2.86 -13.60
N GLU A 201 18.13 -3.63 -13.58
CA GLU A 201 18.12 -5.07 -13.82
C GLU A 201 17.33 -5.90 -12.78
N ILE A 202 17.06 -5.35 -11.60
CA ILE A 202 16.26 -6.05 -10.57
C ILE A 202 14.80 -5.60 -10.55
N ILE A 203 14.42 -4.58 -11.34
CA ILE A 203 13.06 -4.02 -11.34
C ILE A 203 12.25 -4.61 -12.48
N THR A 204 11.11 -5.20 -12.16
CA THR A 204 10.09 -5.63 -13.12
C THR A 204 8.84 -4.79 -12.94
N GLU A 205 8.59 -3.88 -13.87
CA GLU A 205 7.31 -3.17 -13.97
C GLU A 205 6.28 -4.02 -14.70
N MET A 206 5.04 -3.97 -14.23
CA MET A 206 3.95 -4.76 -14.80
C MET A 206 2.70 -3.92 -15.03
N ASP A 207 2.02 -4.19 -16.14
CA ASP A 207 0.65 -3.74 -16.36
C ASP A 207 -0.34 -4.78 -15.81
N TRP A 208 -1.61 -4.41 -15.66
CA TRP A 208 -2.65 -5.35 -15.27
C TRP A 208 -2.72 -6.54 -16.24
N TYR A 209 -2.86 -7.72 -15.67
CA TYR A 209 -2.91 -9.03 -16.33
C TYR A 209 -1.58 -9.53 -16.88
N GLU A 210 -0.49 -8.78 -16.78
CA GLU A 210 0.84 -9.31 -17.04
C GLU A 210 1.28 -10.29 -15.95
N ALA A 211 2.10 -11.26 -16.36
CA ALA A 211 2.66 -12.25 -15.46
C ALA A 211 4.18 -12.28 -15.58
N PHE A 212 4.84 -12.28 -14.43
CA PHE A 212 6.27 -12.53 -14.29
C PHE A 212 6.49 -13.99 -13.92
N GLN A 213 7.29 -14.71 -14.71
CA GLN A 213 7.60 -16.12 -14.52
C GLN A 213 9.10 -16.33 -14.51
N ILE A 214 9.59 -17.17 -13.60
CA ILE A 214 10.93 -17.72 -13.65
C ILE A 214 10.79 -19.16 -14.13
N SER A 215 11.18 -19.42 -15.38
CA SER A 215 10.90 -20.66 -16.12
C SER A 215 11.45 -21.96 -15.52
N SER A 216 12.38 -21.92 -14.59
CA SER A 216 12.95 -23.08 -13.89
C SER A 216 12.20 -23.46 -12.61
N PHE A 217 11.28 -22.65 -12.14
CA PHE A 217 10.51 -22.88 -10.94
C PHE A 217 9.01 -22.73 -11.25
N LYS A 218 8.18 -23.51 -10.57
CA LYS A 218 6.72 -23.32 -10.60
C LYS A 218 6.35 -22.04 -9.82
N PHE A 219 6.90 -20.92 -10.26
CA PHE A 219 6.79 -19.60 -9.64
C PHE A 219 6.22 -18.61 -10.64
N GLN A 220 5.16 -17.94 -10.27
CA GLN A 220 4.55 -16.89 -11.06
C GLN A 220 4.03 -15.78 -10.17
N ILE A 221 4.22 -14.53 -10.60
CA ILE A 221 3.51 -13.37 -10.03
C ILE A 221 2.67 -12.76 -11.14
N CYS A 222 1.36 -12.66 -10.92
CA CYS A 222 0.44 -11.95 -11.81
C CYS A 222 0.07 -10.59 -11.22
N CYS A 223 0.26 -9.52 -12.00
CA CYS A 223 -0.27 -8.20 -11.69
C CYS A 223 -1.76 -8.18 -12.05
N LEU A 224 -2.59 -7.74 -11.12
CA LEU A 224 -4.04 -7.74 -11.25
C LEU A 224 -4.61 -6.35 -10.98
N PRO A 225 -5.78 -6.02 -11.53
CA PRO A 225 -6.42 -4.75 -11.24
C PRO A 225 -6.72 -4.58 -9.75
N SER A 226 -6.62 -3.34 -9.28
CA SER A 226 -7.26 -2.88 -8.06
C SER A 226 -8.15 -1.68 -8.38
N ARG A 227 -9.12 -1.35 -7.54
CA ARG A 227 -10.02 -0.21 -7.71
C ARG A 227 -9.60 0.93 -6.79
N HIS A 228 -8.57 1.68 -7.23
CA HIS A 228 -7.92 2.69 -6.40
C HIS A 228 -7.51 3.90 -7.24
N PHE A 229 -6.50 4.62 -6.82
CA PHE A 229 -5.91 5.74 -7.53
C PHE A 229 -4.42 5.89 -7.15
N SER A 230 -3.71 6.74 -7.85
CA SER A 230 -2.35 7.13 -7.48
C SER A 230 -2.23 8.66 -7.40
N ASN A 231 -1.52 9.15 -6.40
CA ASN A 231 -1.16 10.56 -6.27
C ASN A 231 -0.08 10.71 -5.20
N ARG A 232 1.13 11.05 -5.60
CA ARG A 232 2.24 11.30 -4.68
C ARG A 232 2.78 12.72 -4.79
N LEU A 233 2.71 13.31 -5.98
CA LEU A 233 3.19 14.66 -6.26
C LEU A 233 2.04 15.67 -6.28
N LEU A 234 2.38 16.93 -6.04
CA LEU A 234 1.52 18.04 -6.39
C LEU A 234 1.45 18.15 -7.92
N GLY A 235 0.45 17.56 -8.53
CA GLY A 235 0.34 17.51 -9.99
C GLY A 235 -0.86 16.72 -10.46
N LYS A 236 -0.74 16.13 -11.66
CA LYS A 236 -1.80 15.29 -12.20
C LYS A 236 -1.89 13.98 -11.41
N PRO A 237 -3.07 13.58 -10.94
CA PRO A 237 -3.26 12.28 -10.33
C PRO A 237 -3.09 11.16 -11.37
N ASN A 238 -2.97 9.93 -10.88
CA ASN A 238 -3.00 8.71 -11.70
C ASN A 238 -1.90 8.66 -12.79
N GLN A 239 -0.69 9.11 -12.44
CA GLN A 239 0.45 9.03 -13.35
C GLN A 239 1.20 7.71 -13.25
N THR A 240 1.00 6.96 -12.16
CA THR A 240 1.45 5.58 -11.98
C THR A 240 0.24 4.66 -11.85
N LEU A 241 0.42 3.38 -12.15
CA LEU A 241 -0.61 2.37 -11.99
C LEU A 241 -0.64 1.88 -10.53
N TRP A 242 -1.76 1.37 -10.08
CA TRP A 242 -1.99 0.67 -8.81
C TRP A 242 -2.41 -0.77 -9.11
N ALA A 243 -2.08 -1.70 -8.23
CA ALA A 243 -2.33 -3.11 -8.50
C ALA A 243 -2.56 -3.95 -7.24
N SER A 244 -3.22 -5.09 -7.43
CA SER A 244 -3.14 -6.25 -6.58
C SER A 244 -2.26 -7.32 -7.25
N PHE A 245 -1.86 -8.35 -6.52
CA PHE A 245 -1.00 -9.39 -7.07
C PHE A 245 -1.46 -10.79 -6.66
N MET A 246 -1.29 -11.75 -7.57
CA MET A 246 -1.36 -13.18 -7.24
C MET A 246 0.04 -13.76 -7.30
N VAL A 247 0.52 -14.28 -6.17
CA VAL A 247 1.80 -15.02 -6.08
C VAL A 247 1.50 -16.50 -6.05
N GLU A 248 2.04 -17.25 -7.01
CA GLU A 248 1.93 -18.71 -7.10
C GLU A 248 3.33 -19.32 -6.94
N ALA A 249 3.57 -20.09 -5.90
CA ALA A 249 4.83 -20.77 -5.62
C ALA A 249 4.59 -22.04 -4.81
N GLY A 250 5.39 -23.10 -5.05
CA GLY A 250 5.28 -24.36 -4.32
C GLY A 250 3.90 -25.03 -4.40
N GLY A 251 3.09 -24.71 -5.41
CA GLY A 251 1.71 -25.20 -5.54
C GLY A 251 0.68 -24.46 -4.68
N ARG A 252 1.07 -23.37 -4.03
CA ARG A 252 0.23 -22.48 -3.21
C ARG A 252 0.02 -21.14 -3.87
N LYS A 253 -1.06 -20.46 -3.49
CA LYS A 253 -1.46 -19.15 -4.01
C LYS A 253 -1.70 -18.15 -2.89
N VAL A 254 -0.99 -17.02 -2.95
CA VAL A 254 -1.18 -15.89 -2.05
C VAL A 254 -1.69 -14.70 -2.84
N TYR A 255 -2.87 -14.19 -2.48
CA TYR A 255 -3.41 -12.98 -3.05
C TYR A 255 -3.05 -11.77 -2.19
N ILE A 256 -2.42 -10.78 -2.79
CA ILE A 256 -2.05 -9.50 -2.21
C ILE A 256 -3.02 -8.46 -2.74
N GLY A 257 -3.98 -8.01 -1.92
CA GLY A 257 -5.06 -7.13 -2.35
C GLY A 257 -4.60 -5.73 -2.76
N GLY A 258 -3.58 -5.19 -2.07
CA GLY A 258 -3.30 -3.76 -2.12
C GLY A 258 -4.52 -2.96 -1.65
N ASP A 259 -4.53 -1.66 -1.92
CA ASP A 259 -5.70 -0.83 -1.63
C ASP A 259 -6.73 -0.88 -2.76
N GLY A 260 -8.01 -0.84 -2.38
CA GLY A 260 -9.06 -0.72 -3.38
C GLY A 260 -10.45 -1.10 -2.89
N GLY A 261 -11.45 -0.36 -3.35
CA GLY A 261 -12.84 -0.65 -3.10
C GLY A 261 -13.33 -1.92 -3.82
N TYR A 262 -14.46 -2.43 -3.40
CA TYR A 262 -15.10 -3.61 -3.98
C TYR A 262 -15.59 -3.36 -5.42
N ASP A 263 -15.41 -4.36 -6.26
CA ASP A 263 -16.08 -4.57 -7.54
C ASP A 263 -16.07 -6.06 -7.93
N LYS A 264 -16.57 -6.38 -9.11
CA LYS A 264 -16.69 -7.77 -9.62
C LYS A 264 -15.36 -8.51 -9.84
N ARG A 265 -14.19 -7.81 -9.76
CA ARG A 265 -12.88 -8.43 -10.00
C ARG A 265 -12.59 -9.57 -9.02
N PHE A 266 -13.10 -9.52 -7.80
CA PHE A 266 -12.84 -10.56 -6.81
C PHE A 266 -13.41 -11.91 -7.22
N ALA A 267 -14.65 -11.93 -7.75
CA ALA A 267 -15.23 -13.13 -8.35
C ALA A 267 -14.44 -13.58 -9.60
N GLN A 268 -14.01 -12.65 -10.46
CA GLN A 268 -13.19 -12.95 -11.64
C GLN A 268 -11.81 -13.51 -11.27
N ILE A 269 -11.20 -13.05 -10.17
CA ILE A 269 -9.96 -13.61 -9.65
C ILE A 269 -10.20 -15.07 -9.22
N HIS A 270 -11.29 -15.34 -8.50
CA HIS A 270 -11.66 -16.71 -8.16
C HIS A 270 -11.89 -17.59 -9.39
N GLU A 271 -12.64 -17.10 -10.38
CA GLU A 271 -12.87 -17.81 -11.64
C GLU A 271 -11.55 -18.14 -12.37
N ARG A 272 -10.60 -17.20 -12.38
CA ARG A 272 -9.32 -17.35 -13.09
C ARG A 272 -8.32 -18.26 -12.37
N PHE A 273 -8.18 -18.11 -11.07
CA PHE A 273 -7.13 -18.77 -10.29
C PHE A 273 -7.64 -19.95 -9.44
N GLY A 274 -8.97 -20.08 -9.29
CA GLY A 274 -9.55 -21.05 -8.36
C GLY A 274 -9.30 -20.68 -6.91
N ALA A 275 -9.26 -21.69 -6.05
CA ALA A 275 -9.05 -21.46 -4.61
C ALA A 275 -7.70 -20.83 -4.31
N VAL A 276 -7.74 -19.73 -3.53
CA VAL A 276 -6.56 -19.02 -3.01
C VAL A 276 -6.25 -19.54 -1.62
N ASP A 277 -4.97 -19.83 -1.33
CA ASP A 277 -4.59 -20.39 -0.03
C ASP A 277 -4.59 -19.33 1.08
N LEU A 278 -4.07 -18.14 0.78
CA LEU A 278 -4.09 -16.98 1.68
C LEU A 278 -4.48 -15.71 0.92
N ALA A 279 -5.44 -14.96 1.42
CA ALA A 279 -5.76 -13.62 0.94
C ALA A 279 -5.36 -12.57 1.98
N LEU A 280 -4.52 -11.62 1.55
CA LEU A 280 -4.12 -10.44 2.31
C LEU A 280 -4.98 -9.28 1.84
N LEU A 281 -5.99 -8.89 2.64
CA LEU A 281 -7.06 -7.99 2.23
C LEU A 281 -7.01 -6.67 2.99
N GLU A 282 -7.16 -5.57 2.26
CA GLU A 282 -7.39 -4.26 2.85
C GLU A 282 -8.65 -4.28 3.73
N ASN A 283 -8.53 -3.72 4.93
CA ASN A 283 -9.63 -3.57 5.88
C ASN A 283 -9.37 -2.38 6.80
N GLY A 284 -9.40 -1.17 6.25
CA GLY A 284 -9.14 0.03 7.05
C GLY A 284 -9.20 1.30 6.19
N GLN A 285 -9.07 2.44 6.87
CA GLN A 285 -8.99 3.78 6.26
C GLN A 285 -10.19 4.14 5.35
N TYR A 286 -11.26 3.37 5.40
CA TYR A 286 -12.48 3.57 4.64
C TYR A 286 -13.34 4.72 5.17
N ASN A 287 -14.18 5.26 4.28
CA ASN A 287 -15.22 6.24 4.63
C ASN A 287 -16.31 6.27 3.56
N ALA A 288 -17.53 6.62 3.95
CA ALA A 288 -18.63 6.81 3.00
C ALA A 288 -18.34 7.86 1.93
N SER A 289 -17.48 8.86 2.22
CA SER A 289 -17.08 9.90 1.28
C SER A 289 -16.11 9.42 0.19
N TRP A 290 -15.49 8.23 0.34
CA TRP A 290 -14.57 7.62 -0.63
C TRP A 290 -14.68 6.11 -0.71
N LYS A 291 -15.90 5.62 -0.67
CA LYS A 291 -16.26 4.19 -0.61
C LYS A 291 -15.77 3.34 -1.79
N TYR A 292 -15.37 3.95 -2.90
CA TYR A 292 -14.95 3.21 -4.09
C TYR A 292 -13.44 2.96 -4.14
N ILE A 293 -12.66 3.64 -3.32
CA ILE A 293 -11.21 3.53 -3.32
C ILE A 293 -10.65 2.80 -2.10
N HIS A 294 -11.52 2.43 -1.14
CA HIS A 294 -11.21 1.58 0.00
C HIS A 294 -12.35 0.63 0.27
N THR A 295 -12.03 -0.56 0.77
CA THR A 295 -13.01 -1.59 1.12
C THR A 295 -13.79 -1.18 2.37
N THR A 296 -15.09 -0.93 2.23
CA THR A 296 -15.96 -0.63 3.38
C THR A 296 -16.28 -1.90 4.19
N PRO A 297 -16.79 -1.79 5.44
CA PRO A 297 -17.22 -2.95 6.21
C PRO A 297 -18.22 -3.86 5.48
N GLU A 298 -19.18 -3.28 4.78
CA GLU A 298 -20.20 -4.01 4.01
C GLU A 298 -19.61 -4.67 2.75
N ASP A 299 -18.56 -4.08 2.21
CA ASP A 299 -17.89 -4.59 1.01
C ASP A 299 -16.85 -5.66 1.35
N LEU A 300 -16.22 -5.62 2.53
CA LEU A 300 -15.28 -6.67 2.97
C LEU A 300 -15.93 -8.05 2.99
N GLU A 301 -17.18 -8.14 3.43
CA GLU A 301 -17.94 -9.39 3.40
C GLU A 301 -18.04 -9.93 1.96
N LYS A 302 -18.38 -9.07 0.99
CA LYS A 302 -18.46 -9.43 -0.42
C LYS A 302 -17.11 -9.86 -0.99
N VAL A 303 -16.04 -9.10 -0.69
CA VAL A 303 -14.66 -9.44 -1.11
C VAL A 303 -14.31 -10.86 -0.67
N ILE A 304 -14.52 -11.19 0.59
CA ILE A 304 -14.21 -12.49 1.17
C ILE A 304 -15.01 -13.60 0.49
N LEU A 305 -16.32 -13.39 0.30
CA LEU A 305 -17.21 -14.40 -0.28
C LEU A 305 -16.95 -14.61 -1.77
N ASP A 306 -16.65 -13.57 -2.52
CA ASP A 306 -16.37 -13.66 -3.95
C ASP A 306 -15.00 -14.30 -4.23
N LEU A 307 -13.98 -13.95 -3.44
CA LEU A 307 -12.62 -14.47 -3.62
C LEU A 307 -12.50 -15.94 -3.17
N GLN A 308 -13.31 -16.39 -2.22
CA GLN A 308 -13.34 -17.75 -1.68
C GLN A 308 -11.95 -18.27 -1.25
N ALA A 309 -11.17 -17.42 -0.57
CA ALA A 309 -9.87 -17.82 -0.05
C ALA A 309 -10.03 -18.82 1.12
N LYS A 310 -9.08 -19.78 1.22
CA LYS A 310 -9.06 -20.75 2.32
C LYS A 310 -8.76 -20.10 3.66
N GLN A 311 -7.92 -19.07 3.63
CA GLN A 311 -7.49 -18.28 4.78
C GLN A 311 -7.48 -16.80 4.41
N VAL A 312 -7.84 -15.95 5.34
CA VAL A 312 -7.86 -14.50 5.19
C VAL A 312 -7.03 -13.86 6.29
N PHE A 313 -6.20 -12.90 5.94
CA PHE A 313 -5.54 -11.99 6.86
C PHE A 313 -5.88 -10.55 6.44
N THR A 314 -6.33 -9.72 7.37
CA THR A 314 -6.64 -8.32 7.05
C THR A 314 -5.46 -7.40 7.37
N VAL A 315 -5.28 -6.38 6.54
CA VAL A 315 -4.21 -5.38 6.61
C VAL A 315 -4.80 -3.97 6.49
N HIS A 316 -3.97 -2.94 6.47
CA HIS A 316 -4.33 -1.52 6.30
C HIS A 316 -5.00 -0.90 7.54
N HIS A 317 -4.76 -1.47 8.72
CA HIS A 317 -5.25 -0.98 10.01
C HIS A 317 -4.17 -1.07 11.11
N ASP A 318 -4.52 -0.74 12.35
CA ASP A 318 -3.74 -0.90 13.59
C ASP A 318 -2.39 -0.17 13.66
N LYS A 319 -2.07 0.76 12.76
CA LYS A 319 -0.81 1.50 12.84
C LYS A 319 -0.94 3.00 12.61
N TYR A 320 -1.81 3.43 11.70
CA TYR A 320 -2.01 4.83 11.35
C TYR A 320 -3.48 5.20 11.28
N ALA A 321 -3.78 6.48 11.54
CA ALA A 321 -5.14 7.03 11.45
C ALA A 321 -5.24 7.93 10.20
N LEU A 322 -5.52 7.34 9.04
CA LEU A 322 -5.69 8.06 7.76
C LEU A 322 -7.15 8.29 7.38
N SER A 323 -8.09 7.78 8.19
CA SER A 323 -9.53 8.01 8.08
C SER A 323 -10.14 8.47 9.41
N VAL A 324 -11.46 8.47 9.51
CA VAL A 324 -12.21 8.94 10.70
C VAL A 324 -13.01 7.84 11.40
N HIS A 325 -12.86 6.57 11.00
CA HIS A 325 -13.46 5.45 11.72
C HIS A 325 -12.71 5.16 13.04
N PRO A 326 -13.33 4.48 14.01
CA PRO A 326 -12.64 3.99 15.20
C PRO A 326 -11.48 3.05 14.84
N TRP A 327 -10.35 3.18 15.54
CA TRP A 327 -9.14 2.38 15.24
C TRP A 327 -9.38 0.86 15.34
N TYR A 328 -10.24 0.41 16.26
CA TYR A 328 -10.55 -1.00 16.52
C TYR A 328 -11.66 -1.58 15.62
N GLU A 329 -12.32 -0.74 14.81
CA GLU A 329 -13.47 -1.16 14.00
C GLU A 329 -13.09 -2.14 12.91
N PRO A 330 -11.98 -1.97 12.16
CA PRO A 330 -11.58 -2.91 11.13
C PRO A 330 -11.44 -4.35 11.64
N ASP A 331 -10.72 -4.54 12.73
CA ASP A 331 -10.52 -5.86 13.34
C ASP A 331 -11.84 -6.49 13.81
N ARG A 332 -12.69 -5.70 14.48
CA ARG A 332 -14.02 -6.16 14.90
C ARG A 332 -14.86 -6.61 13.70
N VAL A 333 -14.89 -5.83 12.64
CA VAL A 333 -15.65 -6.15 11.40
C VAL A 333 -15.17 -7.46 10.79
N ALA A 334 -13.85 -7.65 10.66
CA ALA A 334 -13.27 -8.88 10.11
C ALA A 334 -13.68 -10.11 10.95
N ARG A 335 -13.58 -10.02 12.29
CA ARG A 335 -14.00 -11.09 13.20
C ARG A 335 -15.50 -11.40 13.13
N ASP A 336 -16.35 -10.37 13.03
CA ASP A 336 -17.81 -10.54 12.91
C ASP A 336 -18.15 -11.27 11.61
N ILE A 337 -17.54 -10.92 10.48
CA ILE A 337 -17.70 -11.59 9.18
C ILE A 337 -17.18 -13.04 9.26
N ALA A 338 -15.99 -13.25 9.84
CA ALA A 338 -15.41 -14.57 9.98
C ALA A 338 -16.30 -15.52 10.81
N ASN A 339 -16.85 -15.04 11.92
CA ASN A 339 -17.79 -15.80 12.76
C ASN A 339 -19.09 -16.13 12.02
N LYS A 340 -19.64 -15.15 11.30
CA LYS A 340 -20.90 -15.30 10.53
C LYS A 340 -20.79 -16.35 9.43
N HIS A 341 -19.68 -16.36 8.69
CA HIS A 341 -19.48 -17.21 7.52
C HIS A 341 -18.53 -18.39 7.75
N LYS A 342 -18.03 -18.56 9.00
CA LYS A 342 -17.03 -19.60 9.37
C LYS A 342 -15.77 -19.51 8.49
N ILE A 343 -15.29 -18.29 8.26
CA ILE A 343 -14.07 -18.02 7.53
C ILE A 343 -12.87 -18.31 8.45
N ASN A 344 -11.82 -18.90 7.89
CA ASN A 344 -10.54 -19.05 8.58
C ASN A 344 -9.78 -17.70 8.55
N LEU A 345 -10.13 -16.81 9.49
CA LEU A 345 -9.44 -15.55 9.69
C LEU A 345 -8.18 -15.80 10.51
N LEU A 346 -7.04 -15.51 9.93
CA LEU A 346 -5.76 -15.49 10.62
C LEU A 346 -5.62 -14.12 11.32
N ASP A 347 -5.76 -14.13 12.62
CA ASP A 347 -5.75 -12.92 13.43
C ASP A 347 -4.57 -13.00 14.41
N ALA A 348 -3.66 -12.03 14.32
CA ALA A 348 -2.44 -12.02 15.11
C ALA A 348 -1.94 -10.59 15.37
N PRO A 349 -1.41 -10.32 16.58
CA PRO A 349 -0.74 -9.05 16.86
C PRO A 349 0.42 -8.76 15.91
N ILE A 350 0.71 -7.48 15.70
CA ILE A 350 1.88 -7.01 14.95
C ILE A 350 3.13 -7.75 15.39
N GLY A 351 3.88 -8.29 14.43
CA GLY A 351 5.15 -8.97 14.65
C GLY A 351 5.05 -10.46 15.02
N THR A 352 3.85 -10.98 15.24
CA THR A 352 3.66 -12.42 15.51
C THR A 352 3.84 -13.24 14.25
N ILE A 353 4.44 -14.42 14.35
CA ILE A 353 4.55 -15.37 13.24
C ILE A 353 3.21 -16.08 13.05
N VAL A 354 2.62 -15.93 11.90
CA VAL A 354 1.40 -16.61 11.48
C VAL A 354 1.76 -17.67 10.44
N ARG A 355 1.41 -18.92 10.67
CA ARG A 355 1.58 -20.01 9.69
C ARG A 355 0.30 -20.18 8.88
N PHE A 356 0.45 -20.44 7.59
CA PHE A 356 -0.71 -20.54 6.68
C PHE A 356 -0.54 -21.67 5.66
#